data_bed7e5f115d8fd3365fc9a2f639515e7
#
_entry.id   bed7e5f115d8fd3365fc9a2f639515e7
#
_cell.length_a   1.000
_cell.length_b   1.000
_cell.length_c   1.000
_cell.angle_alpha   90.00
_cell.angle_beta   90.00
_cell.angle_gamma   90.00
#
_symmetry.space_group_name_H-M   'P 1'
#
loop_
_entity.id
_entity.type
_entity.pdbx_description
1 polymer ?
#
loop_
_entity_poly.entity_id
_entity_poly.type
_entity_poly.pdbx_seq_one_letter_code
_entity_poly.pdbx_strand_id
1 'polypeptide(L)'
;MLKRFPELGRNEQRGSKPRCHLLTDGTRAEVAGRLTGLVKPFGSVSKGYVWRPRGFERTDELQLHIQNRVIPLKVSRELQRWWFAVRGGASPNWDIVSQCSVGKGTDSKDGVLLVEAKAHSAELNSDAKSPAGASDGSQRNHKRIGDAIDEANVGLQRLTGNAGWSLSRDHCYQISNRFAWAWKIAELGVPVVLVYLGFLDASEMSDKGDTFADPEGWGRCVKAHAKGQVPEDVWEQPLQTSSGVSLIARAVAVRQALRAARMPA
;
A
#
# COMPACT_ATOMS: atom_id res chain seq x y z
N MET A 1 15.26 -7.54 -25.06
CA MET A 1 13.97 -8.23 -25.00
C MET A 1 13.47 -8.16 -23.57
N LEU A 2 12.18 -7.87 -23.31
CA LEU A 2 11.64 -7.92 -21.95
C LEU A 2 11.57 -9.39 -21.50
N LYS A 3 11.91 -9.63 -20.21
CA LYS A 3 11.72 -10.95 -19.60
C LYS A 3 10.22 -11.27 -19.55
N ARG A 4 9.83 -12.49 -19.93
CA ARG A 4 8.47 -12.98 -19.69
C ARG A 4 8.40 -13.64 -18.32
N PHE A 5 7.27 -13.48 -17.65
CA PHE A 5 6.97 -14.04 -16.35
C PHE A 5 5.78 -14.99 -16.54
N PRO A 6 6.02 -16.30 -16.75
CA PRO A 6 4.95 -17.26 -17.05
C PRO A 6 3.91 -17.38 -15.92
N GLU A 7 4.28 -17.03 -14.70
CA GLU A 7 3.43 -17.05 -13.50
C GLU A 7 2.41 -15.89 -13.47
N LEU A 8 2.58 -14.88 -14.35
CA LEU A 8 1.72 -13.72 -14.44
C LEU A 8 0.86 -13.76 -15.70
N GLY A 9 -0.35 -13.21 -15.61
CA GLY A 9 -1.25 -13.04 -16.74
C GLY A 9 -0.67 -12.17 -17.86
N ARG A 10 -1.20 -12.28 -19.08
CA ARG A 10 -0.69 -11.53 -20.24
C ARG A 10 -0.60 -10.02 -20.02
N ASN A 11 -1.59 -9.45 -19.33
CA ASN A 11 -1.69 -8.01 -19.05
C ASN A 11 -0.82 -7.57 -17.85
N GLU A 12 -0.19 -8.51 -17.16
CA GLU A 12 0.60 -8.30 -15.95
C GLU A 12 2.11 -8.42 -16.19
N GLN A 13 2.53 -8.50 -17.46
CA GLN A 13 3.92 -8.71 -17.86
C GLN A 13 4.79 -7.44 -17.77
N ARG A 14 4.19 -6.28 -17.54
CA ARG A 14 4.85 -4.98 -17.46
C ARG A 14 4.20 -4.09 -16.40
N GLY A 15 4.81 -2.96 -16.08
CA GLY A 15 4.32 -2.03 -15.06
C GLY A 15 4.74 -2.38 -13.64
N SER A 16 3.93 -2.00 -12.67
CA SER A 16 4.24 -2.15 -11.24
C SER A 16 4.22 -3.60 -10.77
N LYS A 17 3.29 -4.42 -11.23
CA LYS A 17 3.07 -5.79 -10.74
C LYS A 17 4.29 -6.70 -10.85
N PRO A 18 4.91 -6.94 -12.04
CA PRO A 18 6.11 -7.78 -12.12
C PRO A 18 7.29 -7.21 -11.35
N ARG A 19 7.36 -5.91 -11.16
CA ARG A 19 8.40 -5.26 -10.34
C ARG A 19 8.23 -5.55 -8.85
N CYS A 20 6.99 -5.59 -8.35
CA CYS A 20 6.69 -6.01 -6.98
C CYS A 20 7.13 -7.46 -6.74
N HIS A 21 6.89 -8.35 -7.71
CA HIS A 21 7.38 -9.73 -7.62
C HIS A 21 8.90 -9.79 -7.61
N LEU A 22 9.59 -9.08 -8.51
CA LEU A 22 11.05 -9.01 -8.51
C LEU A 22 11.63 -8.42 -7.22
N LEU A 23 10.97 -7.41 -6.64
CA LEU A 23 11.38 -6.79 -5.38
C LEU A 23 11.28 -7.79 -4.20
N THR A 24 10.35 -8.72 -4.27
CA THR A 24 10.08 -9.73 -3.24
C THR A 24 10.62 -11.13 -3.59
N ASP A 25 11.37 -11.26 -4.69
CA ASP A 25 12.03 -12.49 -5.13
C ASP A 25 13.46 -12.60 -4.61
N GLY A 26 13.94 -13.82 -4.41
CA GLY A 26 15.29 -14.12 -3.94
C GLY A 26 15.35 -14.63 -2.50
N THR A 27 16.54 -14.62 -1.91
CA THR A 27 16.75 -15.08 -0.54
C THR A 27 16.02 -14.20 0.48
N ARG A 28 15.65 -14.79 1.61
CA ARG A 28 14.97 -14.02 2.68
C ARG A 28 15.76 -12.82 3.17
N ALA A 29 17.08 -12.90 3.18
CA ALA A 29 17.94 -11.79 3.60
C ALA A 29 17.94 -10.64 2.58
N GLU A 30 18.02 -10.95 1.29
CA GLU A 30 17.97 -9.95 0.21
C GLU A 30 16.62 -9.24 0.19
N VAL A 31 15.51 -9.99 0.27
CA VAL A 31 14.16 -9.40 0.29
C VAL A 31 13.98 -8.54 1.53
N ALA A 32 14.37 -9.02 2.72
CA ALA A 32 14.29 -8.24 3.95
C ALA A 32 15.11 -6.94 3.84
N GLY A 33 16.28 -6.98 3.21
CA GLY A 33 17.12 -5.79 2.94
C GLY A 33 16.39 -4.78 2.05
N ARG A 34 15.81 -5.23 0.93
CA ARG A 34 15.04 -4.37 0.00
C ARG A 34 13.81 -3.76 0.68
N LEU A 35 13.02 -4.56 1.40
CA LEU A 35 11.84 -4.08 2.13
C LEU A 35 12.23 -3.14 3.28
N THR A 36 13.38 -3.36 3.93
CA THR A 36 13.92 -2.42 4.92
C THR A 36 14.19 -1.04 4.29
N GLY A 37 14.65 -0.99 3.04
CA GLY A 37 14.80 0.27 2.29
C GLY A 37 13.51 1.07 2.19
N LEU A 38 12.36 0.39 2.10
CA LEU A 38 11.04 1.04 2.03
C LEU A 38 10.59 1.62 3.38
N VAL A 39 10.98 1.02 4.50
CA VAL A 39 10.55 1.48 5.84
C VAL A 39 11.52 2.42 6.53
N LYS A 40 12.83 2.45 6.15
CA LYS A 40 13.81 3.37 6.71
C LYS A 40 13.42 4.84 6.48
N PRO A 41 13.64 5.76 7.46
CA PRO A 41 14.40 5.57 8.71
C PRO A 41 13.54 5.08 9.89
N PHE A 42 12.26 4.76 9.68
CA PHE A 42 11.26 4.52 10.73
C PHE A 42 11.24 3.10 11.27
N GLY A 43 11.94 2.17 10.60
CA GLY A 43 11.93 0.78 11.01
C GLY A 43 12.79 -0.13 10.13
N SER A 44 12.54 -1.43 10.24
CA SER A 44 13.24 -2.46 9.47
C SER A 44 12.36 -3.69 9.22
N VAL A 45 12.77 -4.53 8.26
CA VAL A 45 12.16 -5.83 7.99
C VAL A 45 13.16 -6.93 8.29
N SER A 46 12.81 -7.87 9.16
CA SER A 46 13.65 -9.04 9.50
C SER A 46 13.44 -10.17 8.48
N LYS A 47 14.49 -10.94 8.23
CA LYS A 47 14.42 -12.18 7.42
C LYS A 47 13.46 -13.23 8.01
N GLY A 48 13.09 -13.14 9.29
CA GLY A 48 12.10 -14.00 9.94
C GLY A 48 10.66 -13.58 9.66
N TYR A 49 10.40 -12.37 9.21
CA TYR A 49 9.08 -11.83 8.98
C TYR A 49 8.37 -12.43 7.76
N VAL A 50 7.05 -12.31 7.75
CA VAL A 50 6.19 -12.76 6.65
C VAL A 50 5.89 -11.59 5.73
N TRP A 51 5.95 -11.83 4.42
CA TRP A 51 5.51 -10.88 3.38
C TRP A 51 4.76 -11.56 2.24
N ARG A 52 4.04 -10.78 1.45
CA ARG A 52 3.36 -11.13 0.21
C ARG A 52 3.49 -9.98 -0.80
N PRO A 53 3.65 -10.26 -2.12
CA PRO A 53 3.90 -11.61 -2.68
C PRO A 53 5.26 -12.18 -2.21
N ARG A 54 5.53 -13.48 -2.52
CA ARG A 54 6.85 -14.11 -2.35
C ARG A 54 7.46 -14.37 -3.72
N GLY A 55 7.97 -13.33 -4.34
CA GLY A 55 8.48 -13.42 -5.69
C GLY A 55 7.47 -14.07 -6.62
N PHE A 56 7.95 -14.97 -7.48
CA PHE A 56 7.11 -15.73 -8.42
C PHE A 56 6.64 -17.09 -7.88
N GLU A 57 7.09 -17.50 -6.69
CA GLU A 57 6.58 -18.70 -6.03
C GLU A 57 5.13 -18.54 -5.53
N ARG A 58 4.79 -17.33 -5.09
CA ARG A 58 3.45 -16.97 -4.61
C ARG A 58 3.13 -15.56 -5.03
N THR A 59 2.37 -15.46 -6.13
CA THR A 59 2.01 -14.20 -6.80
C THR A 59 0.74 -13.55 -6.23
N ASP A 60 0.10 -14.18 -5.24
CA ASP A 60 -1.14 -13.69 -4.64
C ASP A 60 -0.91 -12.38 -3.85
N GLU A 61 -1.65 -11.37 -4.20
CA GLU A 61 -1.82 -10.14 -3.42
C GLU A 61 -2.60 -10.44 -2.15
N LEU A 62 -2.33 -9.70 -1.07
CA LEU A 62 -2.94 -9.97 0.22
C LEU A 62 -4.09 -9.00 0.53
N GLN A 63 -5.23 -9.57 0.92
CA GLN A 63 -6.35 -8.86 1.54
C GLN A 63 -6.28 -9.05 3.07
N LEU A 64 -6.11 -7.97 3.82
CA LEU A 64 -5.82 -8.05 5.26
C LEU A 64 -7.02 -8.47 6.12
N HIS A 65 -8.25 -8.41 5.60
CA HIS A 65 -9.43 -8.89 6.31
C HIS A 65 -9.56 -10.42 6.32
N ILE A 66 -8.83 -11.11 5.43
CA ILE A 66 -8.74 -12.57 5.40
C ILE A 66 -7.66 -13.01 6.38
N GLN A 67 -7.79 -14.22 6.93
CA GLN A 67 -6.78 -14.78 7.82
C GLN A 67 -5.41 -14.81 7.14
N ASN A 68 -4.46 -14.14 7.74
CA ASN A 68 -3.09 -14.03 7.28
C ASN A 68 -2.14 -14.08 8.49
N ARG A 69 -0.83 -14.13 8.24
CA ARG A 69 0.20 -14.13 9.29
C ARG A 69 0.93 -12.79 9.41
N VAL A 70 0.49 -11.76 8.68
CA VAL A 70 1.16 -10.45 8.67
C VAL A 70 0.66 -9.58 9.80
N ILE A 71 -0.65 -9.63 10.09
CA ILE A 71 -1.25 -8.93 11.23
C ILE A 71 -1.99 -9.92 12.14
N PRO A 72 -2.22 -9.58 13.43
CA PRO A 72 -2.96 -10.44 14.35
C PRO A 72 -4.37 -10.76 13.84
N LEU A 73 -4.82 -12.00 14.03
CA LEU A 73 -6.14 -12.47 13.59
C LEU A 73 -7.29 -11.60 14.15
N LYS A 74 -7.14 -11.11 15.39
CA LYS A 74 -8.11 -10.18 15.99
C LYS A 74 -8.27 -8.91 15.14
N VAL A 75 -7.15 -8.35 14.68
CA VAL A 75 -7.14 -7.14 13.83
C VAL A 75 -7.80 -7.43 12.48
N SER A 76 -7.47 -8.55 11.82
CA SER A 76 -8.13 -8.95 10.57
C SER A 76 -9.66 -9.05 10.69
N ARG A 77 -10.15 -9.62 11.80
CA ARG A 77 -11.59 -9.74 12.07
C ARG A 77 -12.25 -8.39 12.30
N GLU A 78 -11.59 -7.47 13.02
CA GLU A 78 -12.11 -6.12 13.23
C GLU A 78 -12.15 -5.31 11.94
N LEU A 79 -11.12 -5.42 11.08
CA LEU A 79 -11.10 -4.83 9.75
C LEU A 79 -12.24 -5.35 8.88
N GLN A 80 -12.54 -6.64 8.92
CA GLN A 80 -13.66 -7.24 8.21
C GLN A 80 -15.00 -6.63 8.66
N ARG A 81 -15.25 -6.53 9.96
CA ARG A 81 -16.49 -5.96 10.53
C ARG A 81 -16.61 -4.47 10.25
N TRP A 82 -15.48 -3.78 10.27
CA TRP A 82 -15.44 -2.35 10.02
C TRP A 82 -15.70 -1.98 8.57
N TRP A 83 -15.17 -2.77 7.62
CA TRP A 83 -15.24 -2.46 6.19
C TRP A 83 -16.46 -3.03 5.48
N PHE A 84 -17.01 -4.14 5.96
CA PHE A 84 -18.13 -4.82 5.32
C PHE A 84 -19.38 -4.87 6.21
N ALA A 85 -20.53 -4.61 5.58
CA ALA A 85 -21.83 -4.86 6.17
C ALA A 85 -22.24 -6.33 6.04
N VAL A 86 -21.85 -6.98 4.93
CA VAL A 86 -22.11 -8.40 4.65
C VAL A 86 -20.88 -9.04 4.01
N ARG A 87 -20.76 -10.36 4.14
CA ARG A 87 -19.66 -11.14 3.51
C ARG A 87 -19.68 -11.02 1.98
N GLY A 88 -18.53 -11.22 1.35
CA GLY A 88 -18.37 -11.27 -0.11
C GLY A 88 -18.03 -9.94 -0.78
N GLY A 89 -17.76 -8.88 -0.01
CA GLY A 89 -17.21 -7.63 -0.54
C GLY A 89 -15.71 -7.72 -0.83
N ALA A 90 -15.20 -6.85 -1.70
CA ALA A 90 -13.78 -6.69 -1.97
C ALA A 90 -13.16 -5.64 -1.04
N SER A 91 -12.04 -6.00 -0.39
CA SER A 91 -11.17 -5.05 0.32
C SER A 91 -10.01 -4.61 -0.56
N PRO A 92 -9.24 -3.60 -0.16
CA PRO A 92 -8.01 -3.28 -0.86
C PRO A 92 -7.08 -4.50 -0.99
N ASN A 93 -6.63 -4.76 -2.21
CA ASN A 93 -5.48 -5.60 -2.48
C ASN A 93 -4.23 -4.74 -2.36
N TRP A 94 -3.21 -5.24 -1.70
CA TRP A 94 -1.95 -4.55 -1.53
C TRP A 94 -0.89 -5.17 -2.42
N ASP A 95 -0.17 -4.33 -3.17
CA ASP A 95 0.90 -4.80 -4.07
C ASP A 95 2.03 -5.50 -3.30
N ILE A 96 2.38 -4.99 -2.12
CA ILE A 96 3.25 -5.69 -1.16
C ILE A 96 2.74 -5.45 0.25
N VAL A 97 2.69 -6.52 1.05
CA VAL A 97 2.46 -6.46 2.50
C VAL A 97 3.58 -7.20 3.20
N SER A 98 4.12 -6.62 4.28
CA SER A 98 5.14 -7.29 5.10
C SER A 98 4.95 -6.97 6.57
N GLN A 99 5.29 -7.91 7.44
CA GLN A 99 5.63 -7.55 8.80
C GLN A 99 6.86 -6.63 8.78
N CYS A 100 6.89 -5.67 9.68
CA CYS A 100 8.06 -4.82 9.90
C CYS A 100 8.16 -4.48 11.39
N SER A 101 9.32 -3.99 11.77
CA SER A 101 9.54 -3.38 13.08
C SER A 101 9.49 -1.86 12.89
N VAL A 102 8.74 -1.14 13.71
CA VAL A 102 8.59 0.31 13.67
C VAL A 102 9.07 0.91 14.98
N GLY A 103 9.91 1.92 14.90
CA GLY A 103 10.60 2.52 16.05
C GLY A 103 12.09 2.21 16.05
N LYS A 104 12.80 2.62 17.11
CA LYS A 104 14.25 2.43 17.26
C LYS A 104 14.58 1.71 18.57
N GLY A 105 15.58 0.83 18.52
CA GLY A 105 16.09 0.15 19.71
C GLY A 105 15.00 -0.63 20.47
N THR A 106 14.95 -0.45 21.77
CA THR A 106 14.01 -1.12 22.69
C THR A 106 12.56 -0.68 22.52
N ASP A 107 12.32 0.50 21.93
CA ASP A 107 10.98 1.06 21.72
C ASP A 107 10.35 0.58 20.41
N SER A 108 11.05 -0.30 19.70
CA SER A 108 10.57 -0.88 18.46
C SER A 108 9.40 -1.85 18.71
N LYS A 109 8.33 -1.69 17.93
CA LYS A 109 7.13 -2.54 17.98
C LYS A 109 6.94 -3.27 16.66
N ASP A 110 6.40 -4.48 16.72
CA ASP A 110 5.97 -5.21 15.53
C ASP A 110 4.81 -4.47 14.84
N GLY A 111 4.97 -4.21 13.58
CA GLY A 111 4.06 -3.46 12.74
C GLY A 111 3.89 -4.07 11.35
N VAL A 112 3.26 -3.32 10.47
CA VAL A 112 2.99 -3.74 9.08
C VAL A 112 3.44 -2.68 8.08
N LEU A 113 4.14 -3.13 7.04
CA LEU A 113 4.43 -2.37 5.83
C LEU A 113 3.31 -2.67 4.82
N LEU A 114 2.66 -1.63 4.34
CA LEU A 114 1.64 -1.66 3.29
C LEU A 114 2.15 -0.87 2.09
N VAL A 115 2.18 -1.49 0.91
CA VAL A 115 2.70 -0.85 -0.30
C VAL A 115 1.64 -0.78 -1.38
N GLU A 116 1.47 0.40 -1.92
CA GLU A 116 0.77 0.69 -3.18
C GLU A 116 1.81 1.12 -4.21
N ALA A 117 1.99 0.35 -5.28
CA ALA A 117 3.07 0.54 -6.23
C ALA A 117 2.57 1.06 -7.59
N LYS A 118 3.36 1.94 -8.21
CA LYS A 118 3.06 2.56 -9.50
C LYS A 118 4.30 2.57 -10.39
N ALA A 119 4.12 2.41 -11.70
CA ALA A 119 5.18 2.46 -12.69
C ALA A 119 5.02 3.62 -13.69
N HIS A 120 3.84 4.25 -13.75
CA HIS A 120 3.56 5.43 -14.57
C HIS A 120 2.41 6.24 -13.97
N SER A 121 2.28 7.51 -14.40
CA SER A 121 1.34 8.48 -13.84
C SER A 121 -0.14 8.09 -13.97
N ALA A 122 -0.54 7.43 -15.06
CA ALA A 122 -1.93 7.03 -15.27
C ALA A 122 -2.42 5.89 -14.33
N GLU A 123 -1.52 5.26 -13.55
CA GLU A 123 -1.92 4.36 -12.45
C GLU A 123 -2.40 5.14 -11.21
N LEU A 124 -2.15 6.45 -11.14
CA LEU A 124 -2.70 7.35 -10.12
C LEU A 124 -4.00 7.95 -10.67
N ASN A 125 -5.10 7.25 -10.48
CA ASN A 125 -6.39 7.72 -10.96
C ASN A 125 -7.23 8.38 -9.86
N SER A 126 -8.09 9.31 -10.27
CA SER A 126 -9.02 10.02 -9.38
C SER A 126 -10.41 9.38 -9.35
N ASP A 127 -10.52 8.15 -9.81
CA ASP A 127 -11.78 7.46 -9.94
C ASP A 127 -12.50 7.28 -8.60
N ALA A 128 -13.81 7.37 -8.65
CA ALA A 128 -14.66 6.95 -7.57
C ALA A 128 -14.61 5.42 -7.40
N LYS A 129 -15.03 4.94 -6.24
CA LYS A 129 -15.36 3.53 -6.09
C LYS A 129 -16.47 3.16 -7.09
N SER A 130 -16.28 2.06 -7.81
CA SER A 130 -17.32 1.54 -8.71
C SER A 130 -18.68 1.53 -8.02
N PRO A 131 -19.76 1.90 -8.71
CA PRO A 131 -21.12 1.89 -8.16
C PRO A 131 -21.48 0.55 -7.54
N ALA A 132 -22.42 0.55 -6.61
CA ALA A 132 -22.94 -0.68 -6.04
C ALA A 132 -23.64 -1.49 -7.13
N GLY A 133 -23.48 -2.82 -7.10
CA GLY A 133 -24.31 -3.72 -7.90
C GLY A 133 -25.78 -3.70 -7.41
N ALA A 134 -26.69 -4.31 -8.20
CA ALA A 134 -28.12 -4.30 -7.93
C ALA A 134 -28.56 -5.04 -6.66
N SER A 135 -27.72 -5.94 -6.10
CA SER A 135 -28.09 -6.70 -4.90
C SER A 135 -28.04 -5.83 -3.63
N ASP A 136 -28.97 -6.07 -2.70
CA ASP A 136 -29.00 -5.39 -1.39
C ASP A 136 -27.67 -5.54 -0.63
N GLY A 137 -26.99 -6.68 -0.74
CA GLY A 137 -25.70 -6.92 -0.13
C GLY A 137 -24.62 -6.00 -0.69
N SER A 138 -24.62 -5.78 -2.02
CA SER A 138 -23.70 -4.85 -2.68
C SER A 138 -23.96 -3.41 -2.25
N GLN A 139 -25.21 -2.99 -2.19
CA GLN A 139 -25.61 -1.64 -1.76
C GLN A 139 -25.21 -1.39 -0.30
N ARG A 140 -25.47 -2.35 0.60
CA ARG A 140 -25.07 -2.25 2.01
C ARG A 140 -23.56 -2.17 2.18
N ASN A 141 -22.79 -2.97 1.45
CA ASN A 141 -21.32 -2.89 1.49
C ASN A 141 -20.81 -1.57 0.92
N HIS A 142 -21.40 -1.07 -0.16
CA HIS A 142 -21.01 0.21 -0.75
C HIS A 142 -21.24 1.37 0.23
N LYS A 143 -22.42 1.39 0.90
CA LYS A 143 -22.69 2.38 1.96
C LYS A 143 -21.70 2.23 3.12
N ARG A 144 -21.48 1.01 3.62
CA ARG A 144 -20.58 0.75 4.76
C ARG A 144 -19.14 1.21 4.47
N ILE A 145 -18.66 1.05 3.25
CA ILE A 145 -17.33 1.54 2.83
C ILE A 145 -17.27 3.07 2.89
N GLY A 146 -18.33 3.78 2.49
CA GLY A 146 -18.43 5.22 2.67
C GLY A 146 -18.34 5.61 4.15
N ASP A 147 -19.19 5.01 5.00
CA ASP A 147 -19.21 5.26 6.44
C ASP A 147 -17.83 5.00 7.09
N ALA A 148 -17.11 3.96 6.64
CA ALA A 148 -15.78 3.64 7.14
C ALA A 148 -14.71 4.68 6.72
N ILE A 149 -14.80 5.21 5.51
CA ILE A 149 -13.92 6.29 5.03
C ILE A 149 -14.21 7.59 5.80
N ASP A 150 -15.48 7.91 6.06
CA ASP A 150 -15.87 9.07 6.85
C ASP A 150 -15.37 8.96 8.30
N GLU A 151 -15.48 7.77 8.92
CA GLU A 151 -14.89 7.48 10.23
C GLU A 151 -13.37 7.73 10.23
N ALA A 152 -12.67 7.28 9.18
CA ALA A 152 -11.23 7.50 9.03
C ALA A 152 -10.89 8.99 8.88
N ASN A 153 -11.68 9.76 8.14
CA ASN A 153 -11.52 11.21 8.03
C ASN A 153 -11.54 11.88 9.40
N VAL A 154 -12.60 11.60 10.18
CA VAL A 154 -12.75 12.15 11.55
C VAL A 154 -11.59 11.73 12.45
N GLY A 155 -11.17 10.47 12.36
CA GLY A 155 -10.05 9.94 13.14
C GLY A 155 -8.73 10.61 12.79
N LEU A 156 -8.43 10.77 11.51
CA LEU A 156 -7.21 11.40 10.99
C LEU A 156 -7.18 12.92 11.28
N GLN A 157 -8.31 13.61 11.17
CA GLN A 157 -8.43 15.02 11.57
C GLN A 157 -8.11 15.21 13.06
N ARG A 158 -8.66 14.37 13.95
CA ARG A 158 -8.35 14.41 15.39
C ARG A 158 -6.87 14.11 15.65
N LEU A 159 -6.34 13.10 14.97
CA LEU A 159 -4.96 12.65 15.14
C LEU A 159 -3.94 13.75 14.80
N THR A 160 -4.18 14.49 13.73
CA THR A 160 -3.25 15.48 13.20
C THR A 160 -3.60 16.92 13.62
N GLY A 161 -4.80 17.17 14.14
CA GLY A 161 -5.32 18.52 14.32
C GLY A 161 -5.55 19.28 13.00
N ASN A 162 -5.47 18.58 11.86
CA ASN A 162 -5.53 19.18 10.52
C ASN A 162 -6.87 18.86 9.85
N ALA A 163 -7.69 19.88 9.60
CA ALA A 163 -8.98 19.78 8.93
C ALA A 163 -8.86 19.50 7.41
N GLY A 164 -7.66 19.47 6.85
CA GLY A 164 -7.41 19.26 5.42
C GLY A 164 -7.58 17.82 4.94
N TRP A 165 -7.92 16.87 5.82
CA TRP A 165 -8.29 15.52 5.42
C TRP A 165 -9.67 15.50 4.75
N SER A 166 -9.75 14.93 3.56
CA SER A 166 -11.00 14.81 2.78
C SER A 166 -11.03 13.52 1.98
N LEU A 167 -10.75 12.39 2.66
CA LEU A 167 -10.85 11.07 2.04
C LEU A 167 -12.28 10.84 1.55
N SER A 168 -12.43 10.25 0.38
CA SER A 168 -13.73 10.07 -0.26
C SER A 168 -13.85 8.69 -0.93
N ARG A 169 -15.05 8.12 -0.85
CA ARG A 169 -15.43 6.97 -1.67
C ARG A 169 -15.68 7.40 -3.12
N ASP A 170 -16.09 8.62 -3.33
CA ASP A 170 -16.65 9.12 -4.59
C ASP A 170 -15.64 9.95 -5.41
N HIS A 171 -14.42 10.12 -4.86
CA HIS A 171 -13.30 10.78 -5.53
C HIS A 171 -11.97 10.27 -4.97
N CYS A 172 -10.97 10.03 -5.84
CA CYS A 172 -9.65 9.49 -5.46
C CYS A 172 -9.77 8.27 -4.52
N TYR A 173 -10.67 7.35 -4.84
CA TYR A 173 -11.03 6.23 -3.97
C TYR A 173 -9.81 5.39 -3.58
N GLN A 174 -8.85 5.19 -4.50
CA GLN A 174 -7.70 4.36 -4.22
C GLN A 174 -6.84 4.94 -3.08
N ILE A 175 -6.50 6.23 -3.14
CA ILE A 175 -5.72 6.86 -2.06
C ILE A 175 -6.52 6.91 -0.75
N SER A 176 -7.82 7.20 -0.85
CA SER A 176 -8.72 7.29 0.29
C SER A 176 -8.82 5.96 1.05
N ASN A 177 -9.00 4.85 0.33
CA ASN A 177 -9.10 3.55 0.97
C ASN A 177 -7.76 3.10 1.59
N ARG A 178 -6.60 3.45 0.97
CA ARG A 178 -5.27 3.12 1.52
C ARG A 178 -5.03 3.82 2.85
N PHE A 179 -5.33 5.12 2.94
CA PHE A 179 -5.20 5.87 4.20
C PHE A 179 -6.22 5.41 5.25
N ALA A 180 -7.47 5.16 4.87
CA ALA A 180 -8.49 4.69 5.80
C ALA A 180 -8.11 3.33 6.45
N TRP A 181 -7.61 2.38 5.65
CA TRP A 181 -7.14 1.09 6.16
C TRP A 181 -5.89 1.23 7.03
N ALA A 182 -4.91 2.03 6.61
CA ALA A 182 -3.69 2.27 7.38
C ALA A 182 -4.01 2.90 8.75
N TRP A 183 -4.90 3.90 8.78
CA TRP A 183 -5.38 4.49 10.01
C TRP A 183 -6.09 3.46 10.90
N LYS A 184 -7.03 2.68 10.37
CA LYS A 184 -7.78 1.71 11.18
C LYS A 184 -6.89 0.64 11.78
N ILE A 185 -5.90 0.14 11.03
CA ILE A 185 -4.93 -0.83 11.55
C ILE A 185 -4.13 -0.22 12.71
N ALA A 186 -3.69 1.03 12.57
CA ALA A 186 -2.96 1.72 13.61
C ALA A 186 -3.82 2.00 14.85
N GLU A 187 -5.10 2.40 14.69
CA GLU A 187 -6.06 2.54 15.80
C GLU A 187 -6.31 1.21 16.54
N LEU A 188 -6.20 0.08 15.83
CA LEU A 188 -6.27 -1.26 16.42
C LEU A 188 -4.95 -1.73 17.08
N GLY A 189 -3.96 -0.84 17.22
CA GLY A 189 -2.74 -1.06 17.97
C GLY A 189 -1.58 -1.70 17.19
N VAL A 190 -1.65 -1.75 15.86
CA VAL A 190 -0.56 -2.25 15.01
C VAL A 190 0.11 -1.08 14.30
N PRO A 191 1.39 -0.77 14.55
CA PRO A 191 2.12 0.27 13.83
C PRO A 191 2.07 0.05 12.31
N VAL A 192 1.91 1.12 11.53
CA VAL A 192 1.78 1.03 10.07
C VAL A 192 2.80 1.93 9.38
N VAL A 193 3.50 1.39 8.39
CA VAL A 193 4.21 2.17 7.38
C VAL A 193 3.47 1.97 6.06
N LEU A 194 2.76 3.00 5.60
CA LEU A 194 2.09 3.05 4.29
C LEU A 194 3.05 3.66 3.27
N VAL A 195 3.40 2.91 2.25
CA VAL A 195 4.33 3.33 1.20
C VAL A 195 3.63 3.42 -0.15
N TYR A 196 3.66 4.60 -0.75
CA TYR A 196 3.41 4.80 -2.17
C TYR A 196 4.75 4.62 -2.89
N LEU A 197 4.89 3.51 -3.60
CA LEU A 197 6.14 3.08 -4.23
C LEU A 197 6.14 3.42 -5.73
N GLY A 198 7.04 4.33 -6.15
CA GLY A 198 7.29 4.62 -7.57
C GLY A 198 8.39 3.73 -8.13
N PHE A 199 8.11 3.01 -9.23
CA PHE A 199 9.16 2.34 -9.99
C PHE A 199 9.73 3.27 -11.05
N LEU A 200 10.99 3.65 -10.87
CA LEU A 200 11.69 4.56 -11.80
C LEU A 200 12.07 3.85 -13.10
N ASP A 201 12.20 4.63 -14.16
CA ASP A 201 12.69 4.20 -15.48
C ASP A 201 11.88 3.03 -16.09
N ALA A 202 10.56 3.01 -15.85
CA ALA A 202 9.65 2.01 -16.40
C ALA A 202 9.32 2.28 -17.88
N SER A 203 10.34 2.40 -18.73
CA SER A 203 10.22 2.86 -20.13
C SER A 203 9.27 2.02 -21.00
N GLU A 204 9.01 0.76 -20.63
CA GLU A 204 8.02 -0.09 -21.31
C GLU A 204 6.58 0.32 -21.05
N MET A 205 6.35 1.30 -20.15
CA MET A 205 5.03 1.86 -19.83
C MET A 205 4.77 3.23 -20.47
N SER A 206 5.71 3.77 -21.27
CA SER A 206 5.60 5.09 -21.88
C SER A 206 4.41 5.24 -22.86
N ASP A 207 3.84 4.14 -23.32
CA ASP A 207 2.60 4.12 -24.13
C ASP A 207 1.31 4.24 -23.26
N LYS A 208 1.44 4.20 -21.93
CA LYS A 208 0.32 4.25 -20.98
C LYS A 208 0.24 5.55 -20.19
N GLY A 209 1.38 6.20 -19.97
CA GLY A 209 1.48 7.45 -19.21
C GLY A 209 2.92 7.84 -18.95
N ASP A 210 3.12 9.00 -18.34
CA ASP A 210 4.45 9.49 -17.99
C ASP A 210 5.11 8.57 -16.96
N THR A 211 6.32 8.14 -17.24
CA THR A 211 7.13 7.33 -16.35
C THR A 211 7.93 8.21 -15.38
N PHE A 212 8.29 7.68 -14.24
CA PHE A 212 9.04 8.41 -13.22
C PHE A 212 10.54 8.29 -13.47
N ALA A 213 11.23 9.44 -13.55
CA ALA A 213 12.67 9.48 -13.82
C ALA A 213 13.50 9.48 -12.52
N ASP A 214 13.01 10.15 -11.48
CA ASP A 214 13.73 10.36 -10.23
C ASP A 214 12.79 10.34 -9.00
N PRO A 215 13.35 10.17 -7.78
CA PRO A 215 12.55 10.12 -6.55
C PRO A 215 11.77 11.40 -6.25
N GLU A 216 12.33 12.56 -6.56
CA GLU A 216 11.69 13.87 -6.32
C GLU A 216 10.48 14.02 -7.24
N GLY A 217 10.61 13.65 -8.51
CA GLY A 217 9.52 13.63 -9.49
C GLY A 217 8.37 12.72 -9.05
N TRP A 218 8.69 11.52 -8.57
CA TRP A 218 7.70 10.63 -7.96
C TRP A 218 7.02 11.26 -6.74
N GLY A 219 7.82 11.81 -5.79
CA GLY A 219 7.29 12.46 -4.59
C GLY A 219 6.34 13.61 -4.91
N ARG A 220 6.68 14.46 -5.89
CA ARG A 220 5.77 15.51 -6.38
C ARG A 220 4.50 14.95 -7.01
N CYS A 221 4.61 13.90 -7.82
CA CYS A 221 3.48 13.28 -8.51
C CYS A 221 2.46 12.70 -7.52
N VAL A 222 2.89 11.91 -6.53
CA VAL A 222 1.96 11.31 -5.56
C VAL A 222 1.35 12.35 -4.62
N LYS A 223 2.11 13.36 -4.19
CA LYS A 223 1.58 14.46 -3.36
C LYS A 223 0.58 15.32 -4.12
N ALA A 224 0.85 15.62 -5.40
CA ALA A 224 -0.08 16.33 -6.26
C ALA A 224 -1.39 15.55 -6.46
N HIS A 225 -1.30 14.23 -6.65
CA HIS A 225 -2.47 13.36 -6.75
C HIS A 225 -3.26 13.31 -5.42
N ALA A 226 -2.58 13.32 -4.29
CA ALA A 226 -3.19 13.30 -2.95
C ALA A 226 -3.79 14.66 -2.54
N LYS A 227 -3.45 15.74 -3.25
CA LYS A 227 -3.87 17.10 -2.91
C LYS A 227 -5.40 17.21 -2.79
N GLY A 228 -5.84 17.82 -1.68
CA GLY A 228 -7.26 17.95 -1.36
C GLY A 228 -7.90 16.71 -0.70
N GLN A 229 -7.14 15.60 -0.59
CA GLN A 229 -7.57 14.39 0.13
C GLN A 229 -6.71 14.17 1.38
N VAL A 230 -5.40 14.40 1.25
CA VAL A 230 -4.39 14.15 2.28
C VAL A 230 -3.57 15.43 2.48
N PRO A 231 -3.47 15.95 3.71
CA PRO A 231 -2.62 17.10 4.00
C PRO A 231 -1.15 16.83 3.64
N GLU A 232 -0.46 17.86 3.14
CA GLU A 232 0.92 17.69 2.66
C GLU A 232 1.92 17.43 3.79
N ASP A 233 1.67 17.96 4.97
CA ASP A 233 2.54 17.89 6.15
C ASP A 233 2.55 16.52 6.84
N VAL A 234 1.66 15.60 6.47
CA VAL A 234 1.61 14.26 7.08
C VAL A 234 2.59 13.26 6.45
N TRP A 235 3.12 13.58 5.26
CA TRP A 235 4.08 12.71 4.59
C TRP A 235 5.42 12.69 5.31
N GLU A 236 6.01 11.49 5.43
CA GLU A 236 7.30 11.24 6.12
C GLU A 236 7.29 11.63 7.61
N GLN A 237 6.10 11.69 8.24
CA GLN A 237 5.95 12.02 9.66
C GLN A 237 5.26 10.87 10.42
N PRO A 238 5.75 10.50 11.62
CA PRO A 238 5.05 9.56 12.50
C PRO A 238 3.83 10.22 13.13
N LEU A 239 2.63 9.79 12.73
CA LEU A 239 1.37 10.20 13.35
C LEU A 239 1.05 9.24 14.50
N GLN A 240 0.96 9.74 15.73
CA GLN A 240 0.71 8.92 16.93
C GLN A 240 -0.78 8.71 17.13
N THR A 241 -1.26 7.48 17.01
CA THR A 241 -2.67 7.13 17.19
C THR A 241 -3.07 7.09 18.68
N SER A 242 -4.38 7.07 18.93
CA SER A 242 -4.93 6.93 20.29
C SER A 242 -4.49 5.63 20.98
N SER A 243 -4.16 4.59 20.20
CA SER A 243 -3.62 3.32 20.70
C SER A 243 -2.13 3.38 21.06
N GLY A 244 -1.45 4.53 20.87
CA GLY A 244 -0.04 4.72 21.20
C GLY A 244 0.92 4.05 20.23
N VAL A 245 0.52 3.88 18.96
CA VAL A 245 1.38 3.41 17.88
C VAL A 245 1.41 4.40 16.71
N SER A 246 2.42 4.30 15.85
CA SER A 246 2.61 5.22 14.74
C SER A 246 1.93 4.74 13.45
N LEU A 247 1.30 5.68 12.73
CA LEU A 247 1.01 5.62 11.32
C LEU A 247 1.99 6.52 10.57
N ILE A 248 2.70 6.00 9.58
CA ILE A 248 3.68 6.74 8.78
C ILE A 248 3.34 6.56 7.30
N ALA A 249 3.08 7.65 6.58
CA ALA A 249 2.85 7.64 5.14
C ALA A 249 4.11 8.11 4.41
N ARG A 250 4.52 7.39 3.36
CA ARG A 250 5.77 7.64 2.63
C ARG A 250 5.59 7.61 1.12
N ALA A 251 6.32 8.48 0.42
CA ALA A 251 6.54 8.40 -1.02
C ALA A 251 7.97 7.92 -1.28
N VAL A 252 8.14 6.67 -1.69
CA VAL A 252 9.45 6.03 -1.92
C VAL A 252 9.58 5.65 -3.39
N ALA A 253 10.76 5.80 -3.98
CA ALA A 253 11.02 5.36 -5.34
C ALA A 253 12.21 4.39 -5.40
N VAL A 254 12.12 3.41 -6.30
CA VAL A 254 13.18 2.43 -6.53
C VAL A 254 13.34 2.15 -8.02
N ARG A 255 14.56 1.76 -8.42
CA ARG A 255 14.82 1.20 -9.76
C ARG A 255 14.73 -0.31 -9.71
N GLN A 256 13.80 -0.88 -10.48
CA GLN A 256 13.64 -2.32 -10.64
C GLN A 256 13.44 -2.64 -12.13
N ALA A 257 14.51 -3.04 -12.80
CA ALA A 257 14.45 -3.37 -14.23
C ALA A 257 13.70 -4.67 -14.49
N LEU A 258 12.92 -4.73 -15.58
CA LEU A 258 12.29 -5.95 -16.11
C LEU A 258 13.17 -6.69 -17.12
N ARG A 259 14.38 -6.20 -17.41
CA ARG A 259 15.33 -6.86 -18.32
C ARG A 259 16.05 -7.98 -17.58
N ALA A 260 16.22 -9.12 -18.23
CA ALA A 260 17.18 -10.12 -17.77
C ALA A 260 18.55 -9.44 -17.61
N ALA A 261 19.21 -9.65 -16.47
CA ALA A 261 20.62 -9.28 -16.36
C ALA A 261 21.34 -9.92 -17.58
N ARG A 262 22.09 -9.13 -18.35
CA ARG A 262 23.00 -9.71 -19.35
C ARG A 262 23.97 -10.58 -18.55
N MET A 263 23.95 -11.89 -18.78
CA MET A 263 25.04 -12.72 -18.33
C MET A 263 26.32 -12.11 -18.94
N PRO A 264 27.37 -11.86 -18.14
CA PRO A 264 28.67 -11.53 -18.72
C PRO A 264 29.06 -12.65 -19.67
N ALA A 265 29.49 -12.25 -20.88
CA ALA A 265 29.99 -13.15 -21.90
C ALA A 265 31.28 -13.85 -21.46
#